data_597798134da6dec8761564dabd72b7f3
#
_entry.id   597798134da6dec8761564dabd72b7f3
#
_cell.length_a   1.000
_cell.length_b   1.000
_cell.length_c   1.000
_cell.angle_alpha   90.00
_cell.angle_beta   90.00
_cell.angle_gamma   90.00
#
_symmetry.space_group_name_H-M   'P 1'
#
loop_
_entity.id
_entity.type
_entity.pdbx_description
1 polymer ?
#
loop_
_entity_poly.entity_id
_entity_poly.type
_entity_poly.pdbx_seq_one_letter_code
_entity_poly.pdbx_strand_id
1 'polypeptide(L)'
;MFWPAVFLILLTFFPPAPLEAQAPGSFSLRVEGREEQKVLLEFSVQPGEFFFYQYIHSSDRTPVRDTFRIDDGGKMILVEEAFLWHGAGLEFQAHGDVQVSHADRWTRVRLNRAFPSLPIRVGRIAQQMLIIQGKSFHLDQIGKPGECLILSLSP
;
A
#
# COMPACT_ATOMS: atom_id res chain seq x y z
N MET A 1 38.26 43.62 38.77
CA MET A 1 38.22 42.25 39.28
C MET A 1 37.09 41.56 38.51
N PHE A 2 37.41 40.97 37.31
CA PHE A 2 36.45 40.33 36.41
C PHE A 2 36.44 38.84 36.66
N TRP A 3 35.27 38.27 36.98
CA TRP A 3 35.07 36.85 37.18
C TRP A 3 34.61 36.23 35.87
N PRO A 4 35.24 35.21 35.31
CA PRO A 4 34.76 34.54 34.11
C PRO A 4 33.62 33.57 34.46
N ALA A 5 32.47 33.78 33.83
CA ALA A 5 31.36 32.82 33.89
C ALA A 5 31.71 31.60 33.05
N VAL A 6 31.87 30.45 33.71
CA VAL A 6 32.05 29.16 33.06
C VAL A 6 30.67 28.66 32.62
N PHE A 7 30.41 28.67 31.30
CA PHE A 7 29.22 28.05 30.71
C PHE A 7 29.44 26.53 30.61
N LEU A 8 28.79 25.78 31.49
CA LEU A 8 28.77 24.32 31.43
C LEU A 8 27.75 23.86 30.37
N ILE A 9 28.22 23.45 29.17
CA ILE A 9 27.38 22.87 28.15
C ILE A 9 27.08 21.41 28.54
N LEU A 10 25.86 21.16 29.02
CA LEU A 10 25.36 19.81 29.25
C LEU A 10 25.03 19.17 27.87
N LEU A 11 25.94 18.33 27.38
CA LEU A 11 25.65 17.45 26.24
C LEU A 11 24.67 16.36 26.71
N THR A 12 23.38 16.51 26.37
CA THR A 12 22.39 15.45 26.53
C THR A 12 22.64 14.36 25.50
N PHE A 13 23.20 13.26 25.96
CA PHE A 13 23.35 12.06 25.16
C PHE A 13 21.95 11.41 24.95
N PHE A 14 21.34 11.63 23.81
CA PHE A 14 20.16 10.86 23.40
C PHE A 14 20.62 9.50 22.86
N PRO A 15 20.26 8.38 23.50
CA PRO A 15 20.55 7.09 22.93
C PRO A 15 19.79 6.94 21.59
N PRO A 16 20.40 6.33 20.56
CA PRO A 16 19.67 6.05 19.32
C PRO A 16 18.47 5.16 19.63
N ALA A 17 17.33 5.47 18.99
CA ALA A 17 16.14 4.63 19.10
C ALA A 17 16.49 3.19 18.70
N PRO A 18 16.00 2.17 19.42
CA PRO A 18 16.24 0.79 19.06
C PRO A 18 15.73 0.53 17.65
N LEU A 19 16.58 -0.02 16.79
CA LEU A 19 16.19 -0.58 15.51
C LEU A 19 15.22 -1.70 15.84
N GLU A 20 13.91 -1.53 15.54
CA GLU A 20 12.94 -2.61 15.72
C GLU A 20 13.36 -3.78 14.83
N ALA A 21 13.88 -4.82 15.47
CA ALA A 21 14.22 -6.07 14.77
C ALA A 21 12.91 -6.65 14.19
N GLN A 22 12.87 -6.88 12.87
CA GLN A 22 11.75 -7.54 12.22
C GLN A 22 11.51 -8.91 12.88
N ALA A 23 10.25 -9.20 13.21
CA ALA A 23 9.88 -10.52 13.71
C ALA A 23 10.22 -11.60 12.67
N PRO A 24 10.70 -12.77 13.06
CA PRO A 24 11.00 -13.85 12.13
C PRO A 24 9.76 -14.20 11.29
N GLY A 25 9.90 -14.16 9.95
CA GLY A 25 8.83 -14.39 9.00
C GLY A 25 8.01 -13.15 8.61
N SER A 26 8.42 -11.94 9.04
CA SER A 26 7.80 -10.70 8.57
C SER A 26 8.44 -10.22 7.26
N PHE A 27 7.61 -9.54 6.44
CA PHE A 27 8.04 -8.88 5.22
C PHE A 27 7.93 -7.37 5.39
N SER A 28 8.67 -6.61 4.57
CA SER A 28 8.51 -5.18 4.45
C SER A 28 7.67 -4.86 3.21
N LEU A 29 6.47 -4.30 3.41
CA LEU A 29 5.63 -3.76 2.32
C LEU A 29 6.01 -2.30 2.11
N ARG A 30 6.52 -1.98 0.91
CA ARG A 30 7.05 -0.65 0.56
C ARG A 30 6.28 -0.01 -0.56
N VAL A 31 6.12 1.31 -0.46
CA VAL A 31 5.71 2.18 -1.57
C VAL A 31 6.92 3.04 -1.92
N GLU A 32 7.39 2.91 -3.14
CA GLU A 32 8.58 3.60 -3.63
C GLU A 32 8.26 4.44 -4.87
N GLY A 33 8.87 5.63 -4.98
CA GLY A 33 8.89 6.39 -6.22
C GLY A 33 9.75 5.69 -7.25
N ARG A 34 9.20 5.36 -8.43
CA ARG A 34 9.90 4.57 -9.46
C ARG A 34 11.17 5.25 -9.96
N GLU A 35 11.14 6.56 -10.16
CA GLU A 35 12.26 7.31 -10.73
C GLU A 35 13.36 7.57 -9.71
N GLU A 36 12.98 7.98 -8.51
CA GLU A 36 13.92 8.33 -7.44
C GLU A 36 14.36 7.11 -6.60
N GLN A 37 13.71 5.97 -6.74
CA GLN A 37 13.88 4.76 -5.92
C GLN A 37 13.81 5.05 -4.41
N LYS A 38 13.08 6.10 -4.06
CA LYS A 38 12.92 6.55 -2.68
C LYS A 38 11.74 5.84 -2.04
N VAL A 39 11.98 5.25 -0.86
CA VAL A 39 10.92 4.70 -0.02
C VAL A 39 10.08 5.86 0.54
N LEU A 40 8.80 5.85 0.25
CA LEU A 40 7.82 6.84 0.69
C LEU A 40 6.98 6.34 1.87
N LEU A 41 6.66 5.05 1.87
CA LEU A 41 6.00 4.34 2.97
C LEU A 41 6.63 2.96 3.14
N GLU A 42 6.67 2.50 4.38
CA GLU A 42 7.15 1.18 4.74
C GLU A 42 6.35 0.61 5.92
N PHE A 43 5.96 -0.65 5.83
CA PHE A 43 5.18 -1.36 6.85
C PHE A 43 5.74 -2.75 7.06
N SER A 44 5.94 -3.13 8.31
CA SER A 44 6.17 -4.54 8.65
C SER A 44 4.85 -5.30 8.56
N VAL A 45 4.81 -6.35 7.74
CA VAL A 45 3.62 -7.17 7.49
C VAL A 45 3.95 -8.65 7.62
N GLN A 46 2.94 -9.47 7.92
CA GLN A 46 3.10 -10.91 8.10
C GLN A 46 2.28 -11.68 7.05
N PRO A 47 2.64 -12.94 6.76
CA PRO A 47 1.80 -13.84 6.00
C PRO A 47 0.38 -13.88 6.56
N GLY A 48 -0.61 -13.89 5.67
CA GLY A 48 -2.02 -13.86 6.02
C GLY A 48 -2.60 -12.46 6.23
N GLU A 49 -1.79 -11.41 6.43
CA GLU A 49 -2.30 -10.05 6.53
C GLU A 49 -2.91 -9.57 5.22
N PHE A 50 -3.89 -8.68 5.36
CA PHE A 50 -4.59 -8.06 4.26
C PHE A 50 -4.29 -6.57 4.19
N PHE A 51 -4.23 -6.05 2.95
CA PHE A 51 -4.29 -4.63 2.68
C PHE A 51 -5.24 -4.36 1.51
N PHE A 52 -5.68 -3.13 1.35
CA PHE A 52 -6.63 -2.73 0.32
C PHE A 52 -6.05 -1.59 -0.51
N TYR A 53 -6.25 -1.69 -1.82
CA TYR A 53 -6.05 -0.58 -2.73
C TYR A 53 -7.42 -0.13 -3.24
N GLN A 54 -7.74 1.13 -3.01
CA GLN A 54 -9.04 1.70 -3.39
C GLN A 54 -8.81 2.88 -4.32
N TYR A 55 -9.67 3.00 -5.33
CA TYR A 55 -9.59 4.11 -6.27
C TYR A 55 -10.96 4.39 -6.92
N ILE A 56 -11.08 5.59 -7.54
CA ILE A 56 -12.22 5.92 -8.39
C ILE A 56 -11.88 5.55 -9.81
N HIS A 57 -12.68 4.67 -10.42
CA HIS A 57 -12.49 4.26 -11.79
C HIS A 57 -12.73 5.43 -12.75
N SER A 58 -11.85 5.63 -13.73
CA SER A 58 -11.82 6.85 -14.55
C SER A 58 -12.97 6.97 -15.52
N SER A 59 -13.55 5.86 -16.02
CA SER A 59 -14.60 5.88 -17.03
C SER A 59 -15.98 6.20 -16.45
N ASP A 60 -16.33 5.60 -15.33
CA ASP A 60 -17.68 5.65 -14.74
C ASP A 60 -17.74 6.37 -13.41
N ARG A 61 -16.58 6.78 -12.89
CA ARG A 61 -16.40 7.51 -11.63
C ARG A 61 -16.98 6.78 -10.41
N THR A 62 -16.97 5.46 -10.44
CA THR A 62 -17.40 4.63 -9.33
C THR A 62 -16.21 4.08 -8.54
N PRO A 63 -16.38 3.77 -7.25
CA PRO A 63 -15.32 3.20 -6.45
C PRO A 63 -15.02 1.77 -6.83
N VAL A 64 -13.72 1.44 -6.86
CA VAL A 64 -13.17 0.09 -6.96
C VAL A 64 -12.33 -0.17 -5.74
N ARG A 65 -12.42 -1.37 -5.18
CA ARG A 65 -11.58 -1.83 -4.08
C ARG A 65 -10.97 -3.18 -4.42
N ASP A 66 -9.66 -3.22 -4.44
CA ASP A 66 -8.85 -4.43 -4.57
C ASP A 66 -8.40 -4.88 -3.19
N THR A 67 -8.60 -6.15 -2.87
CA THR A 67 -8.18 -6.77 -1.63
C THR A 67 -6.99 -7.67 -1.90
N PHE A 68 -5.87 -7.38 -1.26
CA PHE A 68 -4.66 -8.18 -1.34
C PHE A 68 -4.40 -8.91 -0.03
N ARG A 69 -3.86 -10.12 -0.12
CA ARG A 69 -3.35 -10.91 0.98
C ARG A 69 -1.87 -11.17 0.78
N ILE A 70 -1.10 -11.10 1.85
CA ILE A 70 0.31 -11.51 1.86
C ILE A 70 0.37 -13.03 1.94
N ASP A 71 1.09 -13.69 1.05
CA ASP A 71 1.31 -15.13 1.12
C ASP A 71 2.57 -15.49 1.94
N ASP A 72 2.75 -16.78 2.23
CA ASP A 72 3.90 -17.29 2.99
C ASP A 72 5.24 -17.08 2.27
N GLY A 73 5.22 -16.90 0.96
CA GLY A 73 6.39 -16.64 0.12
C GLY A 73 6.70 -15.16 -0.09
N GLY A 74 5.99 -14.25 0.59
CA GLY A 74 6.19 -12.80 0.44
C GLY A 74 5.70 -12.26 -0.90
N LYS A 75 4.56 -12.75 -1.42
CA LYS A 75 3.89 -12.21 -2.60
C LYS A 75 2.58 -11.55 -2.22
N MET A 76 2.21 -10.53 -2.94
CA MET A 76 0.89 -9.92 -2.87
C MET A 76 -0.08 -10.72 -3.74
N ILE A 77 -1.09 -11.31 -3.13
CA ILE A 77 -2.14 -12.08 -3.82
C ILE A 77 -3.40 -11.23 -3.87
N LEU A 78 -3.84 -10.82 -5.05
CA LEU A 78 -5.15 -10.21 -5.25
C LEU A 78 -6.20 -11.31 -5.08
N VAL A 79 -7.01 -11.18 -4.05
CA VAL A 79 -8.02 -12.19 -3.67
C VAL A 79 -9.45 -11.74 -3.95
N GLU A 80 -9.71 -10.44 -4.03
CA GLU A 80 -11.02 -9.89 -4.39
C GLU A 80 -10.87 -8.53 -5.05
N GLU A 81 -11.63 -8.30 -6.14
CA GLU A 81 -11.98 -6.98 -6.67
C GLU A 81 -13.46 -6.71 -6.38
N ALA A 82 -13.77 -5.53 -5.86
CA ALA A 82 -15.15 -5.11 -5.62
C ALA A 82 -15.42 -3.77 -6.31
N PHE A 83 -16.50 -3.69 -7.11
CA PHE A 83 -16.85 -2.50 -7.87
C PHE A 83 -18.37 -2.38 -8.04
N LEU A 84 -18.85 -1.18 -8.35
CA LEU A 84 -20.29 -0.90 -8.56
C LEU A 84 -20.71 -1.05 -10.02
N TRP A 85 -19.81 -0.81 -10.96
CA TRP A 85 -20.10 -0.82 -12.38
C TRP A 85 -18.98 -1.47 -13.17
N HIS A 86 -19.30 -2.19 -14.23
CA HIS A 86 -18.33 -2.84 -15.09
C HIS A 86 -17.57 -1.80 -15.91
N GLY A 87 -16.34 -1.50 -15.51
CA GLY A 87 -15.42 -0.64 -16.24
C GLY A 87 -14.42 -1.42 -17.07
N ALA A 88 -13.77 -0.75 -18.00
CA ALA A 88 -12.70 -1.36 -18.77
C ALA A 88 -11.53 -1.80 -17.87
N GLY A 89 -11.09 -3.03 -18.00
CA GLY A 89 -9.98 -3.60 -17.23
C GLY A 89 -10.40 -4.32 -15.94
N LEU A 90 -11.68 -4.29 -15.58
CA LEU A 90 -12.20 -5.08 -14.47
C LEU A 90 -12.66 -6.45 -14.94
N GLU A 91 -12.36 -7.46 -14.12
CA GLU A 91 -12.83 -8.83 -14.36
C GLU A 91 -14.32 -8.93 -14.00
N PHE A 92 -15.15 -9.54 -14.84
CA PHE A 92 -16.59 -9.65 -14.60
C PHE A 92 -17.19 -10.99 -15.04
N GLN A 93 -16.40 -11.90 -15.55
CA GLN A 93 -16.85 -13.22 -15.99
C GLN A 93 -16.24 -14.32 -15.14
N ALA A 94 -17.09 -15.21 -14.64
CA ALA A 94 -16.60 -16.40 -13.96
C ALA A 94 -15.93 -17.34 -14.96
N HIS A 95 -14.66 -17.66 -14.72
CA HIS A 95 -13.88 -18.63 -15.49
C HIS A 95 -12.75 -19.21 -14.63
N GLY A 96 -12.46 -20.49 -14.79
CA GLY A 96 -11.44 -21.15 -13.97
C GLY A 96 -11.71 -20.96 -12.47
N ASP A 97 -10.74 -20.38 -11.77
CA ASP A 97 -10.83 -20.10 -10.33
C ASP A 97 -11.52 -18.76 -9.99
N VAL A 98 -12.00 -18.02 -10.99
CA VAL A 98 -12.66 -16.72 -10.80
C VAL A 98 -14.14 -16.93 -10.49
N GLN A 99 -14.57 -16.40 -9.34
CA GLN A 99 -15.95 -16.44 -8.88
C GLN A 99 -16.54 -15.03 -8.86
N VAL A 100 -17.69 -14.84 -9.47
CA VAL A 100 -18.40 -13.55 -9.50
C VAL A 100 -19.67 -13.64 -8.68
N SER A 101 -19.89 -12.67 -7.81
CA SER A 101 -21.12 -12.52 -7.04
C SER A 101 -21.62 -11.07 -7.08
N HIS A 102 -22.94 -10.90 -6.96
CA HIS A 102 -23.59 -9.60 -6.94
C HIS A 102 -24.39 -9.47 -5.65
N ALA A 103 -24.08 -8.48 -4.84
CA ALA A 103 -24.80 -8.18 -3.60
C ALA A 103 -24.75 -6.68 -3.31
N ASP A 104 -25.89 -6.11 -2.88
CA ASP A 104 -25.99 -4.70 -2.46
C ASP A 104 -25.42 -3.69 -3.45
N ARG A 105 -25.69 -3.90 -4.75
CA ARG A 105 -25.17 -3.10 -5.87
C ARG A 105 -23.67 -3.29 -6.15
N TRP A 106 -22.95 -4.09 -5.37
CA TRP A 106 -21.55 -4.42 -5.59
C TRP A 106 -21.41 -5.70 -6.42
N THR A 107 -20.56 -5.66 -7.40
CA THR A 107 -19.99 -6.85 -8.03
C THR A 107 -18.70 -7.18 -7.28
N ARG A 108 -18.59 -8.41 -6.80
CA ARG A 108 -17.40 -8.94 -6.14
C ARG A 108 -16.85 -10.09 -6.96
N VAL A 109 -15.60 -9.97 -7.33
CA VAL A 109 -14.88 -10.97 -8.10
C VAL A 109 -13.82 -11.55 -7.19
N ARG A 110 -13.93 -12.82 -6.83
CA ARG A 110 -12.90 -13.56 -6.09
C ARG A 110 -11.96 -14.23 -7.07
N LEU A 111 -10.69 -14.09 -6.84
CA LEU A 111 -9.62 -14.58 -7.70
C LEU A 111 -8.39 -14.90 -6.85
N ASN A 112 -7.36 -15.44 -7.50
CA ASN A 112 -6.09 -15.76 -6.83
C ASN A 112 -4.94 -15.40 -7.78
N ARG A 113 -4.64 -14.09 -7.87
CA ARG A 113 -3.63 -13.56 -8.80
C ARG A 113 -2.44 -13.00 -8.02
N ALA A 114 -1.27 -13.59 -8.24
CA ALA A 114 -0.03 -13.13 -7.60
C ALA A 114 0.59 -11.93 -8.31
N PHE A 115 1.04 -10.96 -7.52
CA PHE A 115 1.78 -9.80 -7.96
C PHE A 115 3.12 -9.72 -7.23
N PRO A 116 4.27 -9.79 -7.92
CA PRO A 116 5.56 -9.55 -7.31
C PRO A 116 5.77 -8.07 -6.97
N SER A 117 5.15 -7.19 -7.75
CA SER A 117 5.07 -5.75 -7.50
C SER A 117 3.84 -5.18 -8.20
N LEU A 118 3.34 -4.07 -7.70
CA LEU A 118 2.19 -3.37 -8.26
C LEU A 118 2.60 -1.94 -8.64
N PRO A 119 2.78 -1.64 -9.94
CA PRO A 119 3.02 -0.28 -10.40
C PRO A 119 1.71 0.51 -10.38
N ILE A 120 1.72 1.64 -9.70
CA ILE A 120 0.56 2.53 -9.55
C ILE A 120 0.93 3.90 -10.09
N ARG A 121 0.24 4.35 -11.14
CA ARG A 121 0.37 5.73 -11.60
C ARG A 121 -0.57 6.63 -10.80
N VAL A 122 -0.02 7.63 -10.11
CA VAL A 122 -0.81 8.59 -9.34
C VAL A 122 -1.71 9.39 -10.26
N GLY A 123 -3.02 9.19 -10.13
CA GLY A 123 -4.04 9.86 -10.93
C GLY A 123 -4.46 11.20 -10.33
N ARG A 124 -4.86 12.15 -11.18
CA ARG A 124 -5.35 13.46 -10.72
C ARG A 124 -6.74 13.41 -10.09
N ILE A 125 -7.56 12.44 -10.51
CA ILE A 125 -8.98 12.32 -10.12
C ILE A 125 -9.32 10.97 -9.51
N ALA A 126 -8.38 10.04 -9.51
CA ALA A 126 -8.63 8.67 -9.10
C ALA A 126 -8.76 8.47 -7.59
N GLN A 127 -8.44 9.48 -6.77
CA GLN A 127 -8.53 9.43 -5.30
C GLN A 127 -7.97 8.11 -4.73
N GLN A 128 -6.79 7.73 -5.24
CA GLN A 128 -6.16 6.46 -4.92
C GLN A 128 -5.73 6.41 -3.46
N MET A 129 -6.04 5.30 -2.81
CA MET A 129 -5.80 5.12 -1.38
C MET A 129 -5.30 3.71 -1.10
N LEU A 130 -4.22 3.62 -0.33
CA LEU A 130 -3.75 2.38 0.28
C LEU A 130 -4.29 2.32 1.71
N ILE A 131 -4.94 1.21 2.07
CA ILE A 131 -5.45 0.96 3.41
C ILE A 131 -4.73 -0.25 3.98
N ILE A 132 -3.96 -0.03 5.03
CA ILE A 132 -3.13 -1.07 5.66
C ILE A 132 -3.12 -0.88 7.17
N GLN A 133 -3.24 -1.97 7.93
CA GLN A 133 -3.24 -1.98 9.40
C GLN A 133 -4.20 -0.93 10.00
N GLY A 134 -5.39 -0.78 9.38
CA GLY A 134 -6.43 0.16 9.80
C GLY A 134 -6.16 1.64 9.50
N LYS A 135 -5.04 1.96 8.83
CA LYS A 135 -4.68 3.33 8.42
C LYS A 135 -4.88 3.52 6.93
N SER A 136 -5.28 4.72 6.52
CA SER A 136 -5.50 5.11 5.12
C SER A 136 -4.45 6.11 4.66
N PHE A 137 -3.85 5.86 3.50
CA PHE A 137 -2.81 6.69 2.90
C PHE A 137 -3.24 7.11 1.49
N HIS A 138 -3.50 8.39 1.30
CA HIS A 138 -3.84 8.94 0.00
C HIS A 138 -2.58 9.07 -0.87
N LEU A 139 -2.57 8.43 -2.04
CA LEU A 139 -1.36 8.37 -2.87
C LEU A 139 -1.02 9.69 -3.54
N ASP A 140 -1.99 10.58 -3.75
CA ASP A 140 -1.78 11.96 -4.24
C ASP A 140 -1.12 12.90 -3.20
N GLN A 141 -1.09 12.49 -1.93
CA GLN A 141 -0.36 13.18 -0.86
C GLN A 141 1.08 12.65 -0.71
N ILE A 142 1.38 11.50 -1.30
CA ILE A 142 2.66 10.80 -1.19
C ILE A 142 3.48 11.00 -2.47
N GLY A 143 2.84 10.87 -3.64
CA GLY A 143 3.44 11.06 -4.95
C GLY A 143 2.74 12.17 -5.73
N LYS A 144 3.43 12.71 -6.73
CA LYS A 144 2.88 13.74 -7.62
C LYS A 144 1.94 13.14 -8.67
N PRO A 145 0.90 13.85 -9.13
CA PRO A 145 0.08 13.40 -10.23
C PRO A 145 0.91 13.06 -11.48
N GLY A 146 0.73 11.85 -12.01
CA GLY A 146 1.49 11.32 -13.14
C GLY A 146 2.73 10.50 -12.75
N GLU A 147 3.19 10.60 -11.52
CA GLU A 147 4.28 9.79 -10.99
C GLU A 147 3.90 8.31 -10.92
N CYS A 148 4.87 7.43 -11.15
CA CYS A 148 4.70 6.00 -10.99
C CYS A 148 5.27 5.57 -9.63
N LEU A 149 4.40 5.08 -8.76
CA LEU A 149 4.78 4.45 -7.51
C LEU A 149 4.84 2.93 -7.70
N ILE A 150 5.74 2.28 -7.00
CA ILE A 150 5.85 0.81 -6.96
C ILE A 150 5.53 0.33 -5.56
N LEU A 151 4.48 -0.47 -5.43
CA LEU A 151 4.20 -1.22 -4.22
C LEU A 151 4.85 -2.60 -4.35
N SER A 152 5.68 -2.98 -3.39
CA SER A 152 6.43 -4.25 -3.41
C SER A 152 6.62 -4.82 -2.00
N LEU A 153 6.91 -6.12 -1.93
CA LEU A 153 7.31 -6.81 -0.70
C LEU A 153 8.79 -7.18 -0.79
N SER A 154 9.48 -7.05 0.34
CA SER A 154 10.84 -7.57 0.54
C SER A 154 10.92 -8.33 1.87
N PRO A 155 11.84 -9.31 1.99
CA PRO A 155 12.14 -10.00 3.25
C PRO A 155 12.58 -9.03 4.34
#